data_b6979932307749f496a025fcaef3f664
#
_entry.id   b6979932307749f496a025fcaef3f664
#
_cell.length_a   1.000
_cell.length_b   1.000
_cell.length_c   1.000
_cell.angle_alpha   90.00
_cell.angle_beta   90.00
_cell.angle_gamma   90.00
#
_symmetry.space_group_name_H-M   'P 1'
#
loop_
_entity.id
_entity.type
_entity.pdbx_description
1 polymer ?
#
loop_
_entity_poly.entity_id
_entity_poly.type
_entity_poly.pdbx_seq_one_letter_code
_entity_poly.pdbx_strand_id
1 'polypeptide(L)'
;MTYRSKVAWIFLLGFALDLVNMFVATVAYPDIARELHASVTQLAWISNAYVLGLTVIIPLSVWLAAIMGERTLIAASLLLFAGASVMVGQAGSIETLIGWRALQGLGGGLLIPVGQAMAYRHYPAAERSQLTASVMSVALLVPALSPALGGLIVDSVSWRWIFYANLPLALLTLLLALLWIKPDAPVTVRPALDVGSIFKQIRSPMLRVAMLVYLFIPGIFIGTSLIAILYLRGLGYDATHTGALMLPWALASALAIFLSKKRFNRYGPKPLLLAGMALQCIGILLLTKPEPAVIILAYALMGLGGSLCSSTAQTLAFLDIPAERMGHASALWNINRQVSFCLGAAALSALLSALDSFVITFTIAAALTLLPLFAVLRLDTSRVRTLLHPASEPSHD
;
A
#
# COMPACT_ATOMS: atom_id res chain seq x y z
N MET A 1 -8.17 22.75 13.35
CA MET A 1 -7.49 21.52 12.88
C MET A 1 -6.07 21.53 13.42
N THR A 2 -5.65 20.47 14.12
CA THR A 2 -4.29 20.39 14.70
C THR A 2 -3.23 20.20 13.62
N TYR A 3 -1.97 20.53 13.92
CA TYR A 3 -0.86 20.37 12.96
C TYR A 3 -0.72 18.88 12.51
N ARG A 4 -0.80 17.94 13.46
CA ARG A 4 -0.75 16.50 13.17
C ARG A 4 -1.85 16.05 12.20
N SER A 5 -3.08 16.61 12.36
CA SER A 5 -4.17 16.31 11.44
C SER A 5 -3.92 16.88 10.04
N LYS A 6 -3.32 18.07 9.93
CA LYS A 6 -2.94 18.67 8.65
C LYS A 6 -1.93 17.80 7.91
N VAL A 7 -0.88 17.36 8.60
CA VAL A 7 0.15 16.46 8.02
C VAL A 7 -0.47 15.11 7.61
N ALA A 8 -1.33 14.53 8.46
CA ALA A 8 -2.01 13.29 8.13
C ALA A 8 -2.88 13.41 6.87
N TRP A 9 -3.63 14.49 6.71
CA TRP A 9 -4.44 14.74 5.52
C TRP A 9 -3.59 14.86 4.25
N ILE A 10 -2.45 15.56 4.30
CA ILE A 10 -1.54 15.67 3.16
C ILE A 10 -1.01 14.29 2.76
N PHE A 11 -0.62 13.47 3.74
CA PHE A 11 -0.19 12.10 3.47
C PHE A 11 -1.32 11.25 2.86
N LEU A 12 -2.54 11.30 3.41
CA LEU A 12 -3.69 10.53 2.90
C LEU A 12 -4.09 10.96 1.49
N LEU A 13 -4.07 12.25 1.17
CA LEU A 13 -4.35 12.76 -0.17
C LEU A 13 -3.27 12.33 -1.17
N GLY A 14 -1.99 12.42 -0.78
CA GLY A 14 -0.89 11.95 -1.60
C GLY A 14 -0.93 10.44 -1.83
N PHE A 15 -1.28 9.68 -0.80
CA PHE A 15 -1.45 8.23 -0.90
C PHE A 15 -2.65 7.85 -1.79
N ALA A 16 -3.77 8.57 -1.65
CA ALA A 16 -4.92 8.40 -2.53
C ALA A 16 -4.57 8.71 -4.00
N LEU A 17 -3.83 9.80 -4.23
CA LEU A 17 -3.37 10.18 -5.56
C LEU A 17 -2.52 9.09 -6.23
N ASP A 18 -1.58 8.48 -5.48
CA ASP A 18 -0.76 7.37 -5.96
C ASP A 18 -1.60 6.15 -6.32
N LEU A 19 -2.53 5.77 -5.43
CA LEU A 19 -3.40 4.62 -5.66
C LEU A 19 -4.37 4.84 -6.84
N VAL A 20 -4.98 6.01 -6.96
CA VAL A 20 -5.81 6.35 -8.13
C VAL A 20 -4.99 6.16 -9.40
N ASN A 21 -3.80 6.75 -9.45
CA ASN A 21 -2.95 6.70 -10.62
C ASN A 21 -2.47 5.28 -10.97
N MET A 22 -2.26 4.44 -9.97
CA MET A 22 -1.87 3.04 -10.16
C MET A 22 -3.01 2.20 -10.76
N PHE A 23 -4.23 2.35 -10.27
CA PHE A 23 -5.34 1.47 -10.61
C PHE A 23 -6.18 1.99 -11.78
N VAL A 24 -6.28 3.31 -11.98
CA VAL A 24 -7.12 3.89 -13.03
C VAL A 24 -6.56 3.66 -14.43
N ALA A 25 -5.25 3.57 -14.59
CA ALA A 25 -4.60 3.45 -15.90
C ALA A 25 -4.98 2.18 -16.65
N THR A 26 -5.26 1.08 -15.95
CA THR A 26 -5.58 -0.22 -16.57
C THR A 26 -6.87 -0.20 -17.39
N VAL A 27 -7.83 0.65 -17.01
CA VAL A 27 -9.10 0.80 -17.71
C VAL A 27 -8.91 1.40 -19.11
N ALA A 28 -7.87 2.21 -19.28
CA ALA A 28 -7.54 2.88 -20.55
C ALA A 28 -6.78 1.99 -21.55
N TYR A 29 -6.28 0.84 -21.16
CA TYR A 29 -5.40 0.01 -21.98
C TYR A 29 -5.97 -0.34 -23.36
N PRO A 30 -7.26 -0.73 -23.53
CA PRO A 30 -7.80 -1.02 -24.86
C PRO A 30 -7.77 0.20 -25.80
N ASP A 31 -8.06 1.39 -25.28
CA ASP A 31 -8.08 2.63 -26.05
C ASP A 31 -6.66 3.12 -26.38
N ILE A 32 -5.74 3.01 -25.44
CA ILE A 32 -4.31 3.29 -25.67
C ILE A 32 -3.75 2.34 -26.73
N ALA A 33 -4.05 1.03 -26.64
CA ALA A 33 -3.61 0.04 -27.62
C ALA A 33 -4.08 0.39 -29.02
N ARG A 34 -5.33 0.82 -29.15
CA ARG A 34 -5.95 1.17 -30.43
C ARG A 34 -5.37 2.46 -31.01
N GLU A 35 -5.22 3.51 -30.21
CA GLU A 35 -4.76 4.82 -30.67
C GLU A 35 -3.25 4.88 -30.90
N LEU A 36 -2.45 4.27 -30.01
CA LEU A 36 -0.98 4.31 -30.09
C LEU A 36 -0.37 3.04 -30.72
N HIS A 37 -1.20 2.14 -31.24
CA HIS A 37 -0.77 0.87 -31.85
C HIS A 37 0.13 0.03 -30.92
N ALA A 38 -0.18 0.02 -29.61
CA ALA A 38 0.65 -0.60 -28.60
C ALA A 38 0.40 -2.13 -28.51
N SER A 39 1.48 -2.88 -28.35
CA SER A 39 1.42 -4.32 -28.06
C SER A 39 1.02 -4.56 -26.60
N VAL A 40 0.56 -5.79 -26.30
CA VAL A 40 0.21 -6.20 -24.91
C VAL A 40 1.38 -6.01 -23.95
N THR A 41 2.60 -6.31 -24.41
CA THR A 41 3.83 -6.12 -23.61
C THR A 41 4.07 -4.64 -23.29
N GLN A 42 3.87 -3.76 -24.29
CA GLN A 42 4.02 -2.31 -24.07
C GLN A 42 2.96 -1.75 -23.12
N LEU A 43 1.71 -2.25 -23.20
CA LEU A 43 0.66 -1.88 -22.23
C LEU A 43 1.03 -2.24 -20.80
N ALA A 44 1.60 -3.44 -20.58
CA ALA A 44 2.08 -3.83 -19.26
C ALA A 44 3.16 -2.87 -18.72
N TRP A 45 4.02 -2.32 -19.60
CA TRP A 45 5.02 -1.34 -19.23
C TRP A 45 4.47 0.00 -18.76
N ILE A 46 3.23 0.35 -19.10
CA ILE A 46 2.58 1.57 -18.58
C ILE A 46 2.51 1.54 -17.04
N SER A 47 2.09 0.42 -16.46
CA SER A 47 2.06 0.25 -15.01
C SER A 47 3.43 -0.08 -14.45
N ASN A 48 4.21 -0.96 -15.12
CA ASN A 48 5.51 -1.38 -14.62
C ASN A 48 6.51 -0.22 -14.53
N ALA A 49 6.53 0.69 -15.51
CA ALA A 49 7.40 1.86 -15.50
C ALA A 49 7.09 2.79 -14.32
N TYR A 50 5.81 2.99 -14.04
CA TYR A 50 5.37 3.75 -12.87
C TYR A 50 5.85 3.11 -11.55
N VAL A 51 5.57 1.83 -11.35
CA VAL A 51 5.98 1.09 -10.15
C VAL A 51 7.51 1.03 -10.01
N LEU A 52 8.23 0.88 -11.13
CA LEU A 52 9.69 0.89 -11.14
C LEU A 52 10.23 2.26 -10.71
N GLY A 53 9.74 3.35 -11.29
CA GLY A 53 10.11 4.71 -10.92
C GLY A 53 9.85 4.96 -9.43
N LEU A 54 8.67 4.58 -8.95
CA LEU A 54 8.29 4.68 -7.55
C LEU A 54 9.24 3.90 -6.63
N THR A 55 9.59 2.67 -6.98
CA THR A 55 10.41 1.80 -6.13
C THR A 55 11.87 2.25 -6.07
N VAL A 56 12.43 2.64 -7.21
CA VAL A 56 13.84 3.06 -7.31
C VAL A 56 14.13 4.32 -6.51
N ILE A 57 13.19 5.25 -6.41
CA ILE A 57 13.41 6.53 -5.72
C ILE A 57 13.21 6.43 -4.20
N ILE A 58 12.47 5.44 -3.69
CA ILE A 58 12.18 5.30 -2.25
C ILE A 58 13.45 5.34 -1.39
N PRO A 59 14.54 4.60 -1.69
CA PRO A 59 15.75 4.65 -0.87
C PRO A 59 16.39 6.02 -0.79
N LEU A 60 16.18 6.88 -1.78
CA LEU A 60 16.72 8.25 -1.81
C LEU A 60 15.85 9.24 -1.05
N SER A 61 14.61 8.90 -0.73
CA SER A 61 13.61 9.81 -0.15
C SER A 61 14.08 10.42 1.18
N VAL A 62 14.75 9.64 2.03
CA VAL A 62 15.26 10.10 3.34
C VAL A 62 16.38 11.12 3.16
N TRP A 63 17.33 10.84 2.29
CA TRP A 63 18.44 11.71 1.98
C TRP A 63 17.97 13.01 1.31
N LEU A 64 17.07 12.91 0.32
CA LEU A 64 16.48 14.09 -0.32
C LEU A 64 15.70 14.95 0.67
N ALA A 65 14.93 14.35 1.60
CA ALA A 65 14.24 15.08 2.65
C ALA A 65 15.22 15.81 3.58
N ALA A 66 16.38 15.22 3.87
CA ALA A 66 17.38 15.82 4.71
C ALA A 66 18.13 17.00 4.05
N ILE A 67 18.27 16.99 2.72
CA ILE A 67 18.98 18.09 2.00
C ILE A 67 18.03 19.18 1.48
N MET A 68 16.78 18.85 1.16
CA MET A 68 15.81 19.79 0.60
C MET A 68 14.80 20.29 1.64
N GLY A 69 14.60 19.54 2.72
CA GLY A 69 13.49 19.70 3.65
C GLY A 69 12.25 18.91 3.20
N GLU A 70 11.42 18.54 4.18
CA GLU A 70 10.24 17.69 3.93
C GLU A 70 9.15 18.43 3.13
N ARG A 71 8.90 19.70 3.45
CA ARG A 71 7.92 20.54 2.75
C ARG A 71 8.32 20.76 1.29
N THR A 72 9.56 21.13 1.05
CA THR A 72 10.10 21.39 -0.28
C THR A 72 10.09 20.11 -1.11
N LEU A 73 10.48 18.98 -0.52
CA LEU A 73 10.49 17.70 -1.22
C LEU A 73 9.08 17.25 -1.59
N ILE A 74 8.09 17.37 -0.70
CA ILE A 74 6.68 17.05 -1.00
C ILE A 74 6.15 17.95 -2.12
N ALA A 75 6.44 19.25 -2.08
CA ALA A 75 6.03 20.17 -3.13
C ALA A 75 6.68 19.83 -4.48
N ALA A 76 7.98 19.55 -4.51
CA ALA A 76 8.70 19.12 -5.72
C ALA A 76 8.16 17.80 -6.27
N SER A 77 7.87 16.84 -5.40
CA SER A 77 7.28 15.54 -5.78
C SER A 77 5.90 15.70 -6.43
N LEU A 78 5.05 16.55 -5.87
CA LEU A 78 3.72 16.83 -6.42
C LEU A 78 3.79 17.59 -7.73
N LEU A 79 4.72 18.54 -7.89
CA LEU A 79 4.96 19.23 -9.16
C LEU A 79 5.47 18.28 -10.23
N LEU A 80 6.42 17.41 -9.89
CA LEU A 80 6.93 16.38 -10.80
C LEU A 80 5.81 15.42 -11.21
N PHE A 81 5.01 14.96 -10.26
CA PHE A 81 3.87 14.07 -10.50
C PHE A 81 2.82 14.74 -11.40
N ALA A 82 2.45 15.99 -11.11
CA ALA A 82 1.48 16.76 -11.89
C ALA A 82 1.99 17.04 -13.31
N GLY A 83 3.24 17.49 -13.45
CA GLY A 83 3.86 17.73 -14.75
C GLY A 83 3.95 16.46 -15.58
N ALA A 84 4.39 15.35 -15.01
CA ALA A 84 4.42 14.06 -15.67
C ALA A 84 3.01 13.57 -16.05
N SER A 85 1.99 13.82 -15.23
CA SER A 85 0.59 13.51 -15.56
C SER A 85 0.11 14.23 -16.81
N VAL A 86 0.43 15.51 -16.96
CA VAL A 86 0.13 16.28 -18.18
C VAL A 86 0.82 15.66 -19.39
N MET A 87 2.10 15.35 -19.28
CA MET A 87 2.89 14.78 -20.36
C MET A 87 2.43 13.38 -20.77
N VAL A 88 2.00 12.55 -19.80
CA VAL A 88 1.37 11.25 -20.09
C VAL A 88 0.08 11.46 -20.91
N GLY A 89 -0.77 12.39 -20.49
CA GLY A 89 -2.00 12.72 -21.23
C GLY A 89 -1.77 13.27 -22.63
N GLN A 90 -0.63 13.90 -22.87
CA GLN A 90 -0.24 14.47 -24.18
C GLN A 90 0.61 13.52 -25.03
N ALA A 91 0.94 12.32 -24.54
CA ALA A 91 1.83 11.41 -25.25
C ALA A 91 1.28 11.03 -26.63
N GLY A 92 2.14 11.18 -27.64
CA GLY A 92 1.84 10.82 -29.03
C GLY A 92 2.36 9.43 -29.43
N SER A 93 3.14 8.77 -28.58
CA SER A 93 3.62 7.40 -28.77
C SER A 93 3.63 6.63 -27.46
N ILE A 94 3.61 5.29 -27.55
CA ILE A 94 3.64 4.43 -26.37
C ILE A 94 4.96 4.56 -25.62
N GLU A 95 6.07 4.76 -26.28
CA GLU A 95 7.41 4.91 -25.69
C GLU A 95 7.48 6.19 -24.86
N THR A 96 6.98 7.31 -25.37
CA THR A 96 6.93 8.57 -24.61
C THR A 96 6.00 8.46 -23.42
N LEU A 97 4.86 7.77 -23.57
CA LEU A 97 3.93 7.51 -22.47
C LEU A 97 4.61 6.71 -21.36
N ILE A 98 5.28 5.62 -21.69
CA ILE A 98 6.02 4.78 -20.73
C ILE A 98 7.11 5.59 -20.03
N GLY A 99 7.87 6.41 -20.75
CA GLY A 99 8.90 7.28 -20.17
C GLY A 99 8.34 8.27 -19.15
N TRP A 100 7.22 8.95 -19.49
CA TRP A 100 6.56 9.87 -18.57
C TRP A 100 5.93 9.15 -17.36
N ARG A 101 5.46 7.92 -17.54
CA ARG A 101 4.97 7.07 -16.42
C ARG A 101 6.08 6.76 -15.42
N ALA A 102 7.31 6.50 -15.89
CA ALA A 102 8.46 6.31 -15.00
C ALA A 102 8.75 7.58 -14.18
N LEU A 103 8.74 8.76 -14.82
CA LEU A 103 8.91 10.04 -14.14
C LEU A 103 7.78 10.35 -13.15
N GLN A 104 6.54 10.02 -13.51
CA GLN A 104 5.39 10.15 -12.62
C GLN A 104 5.56 9.26 -11.38
N GLY A 105 6.08 8.03 -11.56
CA GLY A 105 6.42 7.12 -10.48
C GLY A 105 7.50 7.66 -9.54
N LEU A 106 8.53 8.34 -10.06
CA LEU A 106 9.52 9.02 -9.23
C LEU A 106 8.88 10.05 -8.31
N GLY A 107 7.93 10.85 -8.81
CA GLY A 107 7.17 11.81 -7.98
C GLY A 107 6.39 11.11 -6.87
N GLY A 108 5.60 10.08 -7.19
CA GLY A 108 4.83 9.31 -6.21
C GLY A 108 5.72 8.63 -5.17
N GLY A 109 6.85 8.06 -5.60
CA GLY A 109 7.77 7.34 -4.72
C GLY A 109 8.51 8.19 -3.70
N LEU A 110 8.61 9.49 -3.90
CA LEU A 110 9.10 10.44 -2.90
C LEU A 110 8.01 10.86 -1.92
N LEU A 111 6.80 11.07 -2.43
CA LEU A 111 5.67 11.60 -1.67
C LEU A 111 5.24 10.65 -0.53
N ILE A 112 5.12 9.35 -0.82
CA ILE A 112 4.56 8.38 0.11
C ILE A 112 5.44 8.19 1.35
N PRO A 113 6.72 7.79 1.26
CA PRO A 113 7.52 7.52 2.45
C PRO A 113 7.76 8.77 3.30
N VAL A 114 7.90 9.94 2.69
CA VAL A 114 8.10 11.21 3.41
C VAL A 114 6.81 11.63 4.12
N GLY A 115 5.69 11.63 3.42
CA GLY A 115 4.38 11.95 4.02
C GLY A 115 4.00 10.98 5.15
N GLN A 116 4.25 9.69 4.96
CA GLN A 116 4.03 8.65 5.99
C GLN A 116 4.92 8.89 7.22
N ALA A 117 6.21 9.14 7.03
CA ALA A 117 7.15 9.42 8.12
C ALA A 117 6.72 10.64 8.92
N MET A 118 6.34 11.73 8.24
CA MET A 118 5.84 12.94 8.88
C MET A 118 4.57 12.66 9.68
N ALA A 119 3.61 11.94 9.10
CA ALA A 119 2.34 11.64 9.77
C ALA A 119 2.56 10.80 11.04
N TYR A 120 3.25 9.66 10.93
CA TYR A 120 3.47 8.76 12.07
C TYR A 120 4.36 9.38 13.17
N ARG A 121 5.28 10.28 12.81
CA ARG A 121 6.12 11.02 13.77
C ARG A 121 5.30 11.91 14.69
N HIS A 122 4.23 12.51 14.17
CA HIS A 122 3.38 13.45 14.92
C HIS A 122 2.24 12.76 15.69
N TYR A 123 2.05 11.45 15.50
CA TYR A 123 1.03 10.70 16.23
C TYR A 123 1.65 9.91 17.38
N PRO A 124 1.15 10.09 18.62
CA PRO A 124 1.54 9.26 19.76
C PRO A 124 1.30 7.77 19.47
N ALA A 125 2.06 6.89 20.10
CA ALA A 125 1.95 5.44 19.91
C ALA A 125 0.51 4.92 20.06
N ALA A 126 -0.22 5.40 21.08
CA ALA A 126 -1.61 5.03 21.34
C ALA A 126 -2.61 5.47 20.25
N GLU A 127 -2.28 6.47 19.43
CA GLU A 127 -3.15 6.98 18.36
C GLU A 127 -2.74 6.48 16.97
N ARG A 128 -1.62 5.77 16.82
CA ARG A 128 -1.13 5.27 15.51
C ARG A 128 -2.08 4.27 14.86
N SER A 129 -2.80 3.47 15.65
CA SER A 129 -3.83 2.58 15.12
C SER A 129 -4.98 3.33 14.43
N GLN A 130 -5.31 4.52 14.92
CA GLN A 130 -6.32 5.38 14.29
C GLN A 130 -5.82 5.93 12.94
N LEU A 131 -4.58 6.42 12.90
CA LEU A 131 -3.95 6.88 11.65
C LEU A 131 -3.88 5.72 10.63
N THR A 132 -3.42 4.55 11.07
CA THR A 132 -3.35 3.35 10.21
C THR A 132 -4.71 2.96 9.66
N ALA A 133 -5.79 3.03 10.46
CA ALA A 133 -7.14 2.75 9.97
C ALA A 133 -7.55 3.72 8.85
N SER A 134 -7.20 5.01 8.95
CA SER A 134 -7.44 5.98 7.88
C SER A 134 -6.65 5.63 6.61
N VAL A 135 -5.38 5.26 6.74
CA VAL A 135 -4.53 4.82 5.62
C VAL A 135 -5.12 3.57 4.95
N MET A 136 -5.52 2.57 5.74
CA MET A 136 -6.11 1.33 5.22
C MET A 136 -7.47 1.57 4.57
N SER A 137 -8.25 2.51 5.07
CA SER A 137 -9.52 2.89 4.43
C SER A 137 -9.29 3.49 3.04
N VAL A 138 -8.30 4.35 2.88
CA VAL A 138 -7.87 4.86 1.56
C VAL A 138 -7.38 3.72 0.67
N ALA A 139 -6.54 2.82 1.21
CA ALA A 139 -6.01 1.66 0.48
C ALA A 139 -7.10 0.68 0.03
N LEU A 140 -8.25 0.65 0.70
CA LEU A 140 -9.39 -0.17 0.33
C LEU A 140 -10.31 0.53 -0.67
N LEU A 141 -10.70 1.78 -0.38
CA LEU A 141 -11.73 2.49 -1.14
C LEU A 141 -11.24 2.96 -2.50
N VAL A 142 -10.00 3.46 -2.57
CA VAL A 142 -9.48 4.04 -3.81
C VAL A 142 -9.33 2.99 -4.92
N PRO A 143 -8.69 1.82 -4.70
CA PRO A 143 -8.65 0.77 -5.72
C PRO A 143 -10.03 0.24 -6.12
N ALA A 144 -10.97 0.20 -5.18
CA ALA A 144 -12.32 -0.27 -5.45
C ALA A 144 -13.12 0.69 -6.37
N LEU A 145 -12.93 2.00 -6.21
CA LEU A 145 -13.67 3.02 -6.94
C LEU A 145 -12.96 3.48 -8.23
N SER A 146 -11.63 3.44 -8.27
CA SER A 146 -10.84 3.98 -9.38
C SER A 146 -11.19 3.39 -10.75
N PRO A 147 -11.39 2.08 -10.93
CA PRO A 147 -11.75 1.53 -12.24
C PRO A 147 -13.11 2.02 -12.75
N ALA A 148 -14.11 2.11 -11.86
CA ALA A 148 -15.45 2.58 -12.24
C ALA A 148 -15.42 4.06 -12.68
N LEU A 149 -14.77 4.91 -11.90
CA LEU A 149 -14.60 6.33 -12.24
C LEU A 149 -13.75 6.52 -13.50
N GLY A 150 -12.68 5.73 -13.63
CA GLY A 150 -11.84 5.73 -14.82
C GLY A 150 -12.60 5.33 -16.08
N GLY A 151 -13.42 4.27 -16.00
CA GLY A 151 -14.28 3.85 -17.11
C GLY A 151 -15.23 4.94 -17.56
N LEU A 152 -15.89 5.61 -16.63
CA LEU A 152 -16.77 6.75 -16.95
C LEU A 152 -16.03 7.89 -17.68
N ILE A 153 -14.79 8.18 -17.29
CA ILE A 153 -13.97 9.22 -17.94
C ILE A 153 -13.57 8.78 -19.36
N VAL A 154 -13.13 7.53 -19.52
CA VAL A 154 -12.74 6.98 -20.83
C VAL A 154 -13.92 7.02 -21.81
N ASP A 155 -15.08 6.54 -21.38
CA ASP A 155 -16.28 6.43 -22.18
C ASP A 155 -16.88 7.81 -22.55
N SER A 156 -16.77 8.79 -21.61
CA SER A 156 -17.38 10.10 -21.81
C SER A 156 -16.54 11.06 -22.61
N VAL A 157 -15.19 10.99 -22.48
CA VAL A 157 -14.28 11.98 -23.08
C VAL A 157 -13.13 11.30 -23.84
N SER A 158 -12.12 10.77 -23.11
CA SER A 158 -10.94 10.12 -23.70
C SER A 158 -10.10 9.51 -22.58
N TRP A 159 -9.32 8.45 -22.89
CA TRP A 159 -8.35 7.86 -21.98
C TRP A 159 -7.31 8.86 -21.43
N ARG A 160 -7.00 9.92 -22.18
CA ARG A 160 -6.05 10.97 -21.77
C ARG A 160 -6.50 11.70 -20.52
N TRP A 161 -7.81 11.88 -20.37
CA TRP A 161 -8.40 12.58 -19.22
C TRP A 161 -8.27 11.84 -17.91
N ILE A 162 -8.01 10.53 -17.92
CA ILE A 162 -7.67 9.79 -16.70
C ILE A 162 -6.42 10.40 -16.02
N PHE A 163 -5.42 10.77 -16.82
CA PHE A 163 -4.18 11.36 -16.31
C PHE A 163 -4.38 12.83 -15.93
N TYR A 164 -5.16 13.59 -16.68
CA TYR A 164 -5.51 14.96 -16.31
C TYR A 164 -6.39 15.03 -15.06
N ALA A 165 -7.22 14.04 -14.79
CA ALA A 165 -8.04 13.96 -13.58
C ALA A 165 -7.23 13.88 -12.29
N ASN A 166 -5.95 13.51 -12.37
CA ASN A 166 -5.03 13.58 -11.22
C ASN A 166 -4.67 15.03 -10.84
N LEU A 167 -4.73 15.98 -11.77
CA LEU A 167 -4.25 17.35 -11.56
C LEU A 167 -5.01 18.10 -10.46
N PRO A 168 -6.36 18.11 -10.41
CA PRO A 168 -7.06 18.81 -9.33
C PRO A 168 -6.63 18.33 -7.95
N LEU A 169 -6.51 17.01 -7.76
CA LEU A 169 -6.11 16.43 -6.49
C LEU A 169 -4.62 16.71 -6.17
N ALA A 170 -3.74 16.61 -7.16
CA ALA A 170 -2.32 16.92 -7.00
C ALA A 170 -2.10 18.40 -6.65
N LEU A 171 -2.78 19.32 -7.34
CA LEU A 171 -2.67 20.76 -7.09
C LEU A 171 -3.29 21.14 -5.75
N LEU A 172 -4.42 20.54 -5.38
CA LEU A 172 -5.00 20.73 -4.04
C LEU A 172 -4.03 20.26 -2.96
N THR A 173 -3.46 19.06 -3.11
CA THR A 173 -2.50 18.52 -2.13
C THR A 173 -1.25 19.40 -2.05
N LEU A 174 -0.77 19.91 -3.18
CA LEU A 174 0.36 20.85 -3.22
C LEU A 174 0.03 22.16 -2.47
N LEU A 175 -1.13 22.75 -2.76
CA LEU A 175 -1.58 23.96 -2.07
C LEU A 175 -1.67 23.75 -0.56
N LEU A 176 -2.29 22.65 -0.13
CA LEU A 176 -2.40 22.30 1.28
C LEU A 176 -1.04 22.02 1.92
N ALA A 177 -0.11 21.37 1.21
CA ALA A 177 1.25 21.14 1.69
C ALA A 177 1.98 22.48 1.94
N LEU A 178 1.89 23.42 1.00
CA LEU A 178 2.50 24.74 1.13
C LEU A 178 1.88 25.61 2.23
N LEU A 179 0.57 25.44 2.50
CA LEU A 179 -0.13 26.22 3.53
C LEU A 179 -0.03 25.59 4.93
N TRP A 180 0.04 24.27 5.03
CA TRP A 180 -0.11 23.56 6.29
C TRP A 180 1.19 23.01 6.86
N ILE A 181 2.15 22.60 6.00
CA ILE A 181 3.45 22.13 6.49
C ILE A 181 4.31 23.35 6.85
N LYS A 182 4.94 23.28 8.02
CA LYS A 182 5.86 24.32 8.47
C LYS A 182 7.02 24.46 7.48
N PRO A 183 7.54 25.68 7.26
CA PRO A 183 8.73 25.89 6.45
C PRO A 183 9.90 25.03 6.94
N ASP A 184 10.69 24.54 5.99
CA ASP A 184 11.88 23.76 6.29
C ASP A 184 12.92 24.64 6.97
N ALA A 185 13.63 24.09 7.96
CA ALA A 185 14.77 24.74 8.57
C ALA A 185 15.95 24.81 7.57
N PRO A 186 16.80 25.84 7.63
CA PRO A 186 18.00 25.90 6.79
C PRO A 186 18.90 24.69 7.02
N VAL A 187 19.32 24.07 5.94
CA VAL A 187 20.23 22.91 5.99
C VAL A 187 21.66 23.42 6.21
N THR A 188 22.15 23.29 7.44
CA THR A 188 23.50 23.72 7.82
C THR A 188 24.58 22.70 7.47
N VAL A 189 24.24 21.40 7.52
CA VAL A 189 25.15 20.30 7.18
C VAL A 189 24.42 19.36 6.22
N ARG A 190 25.02 19.13 5.06
CA ARG A 190 24.46 18.15 4.09
C ARG A 190 24.90 16.76 4.49
N PRO A 191 23.97 15.85 4.86
CA PRO A 191 24.30 14.48 5.20
C PRO A 191 24.80 13.74 3.95
N ALA A 192 25.75 12.84 4.15
CA ALA A 192 26.12 11.89 3.10
C ALA A 192 24.96 10.95 2.79
N LEU A 193 24.88 10.48 1.56
CA LEU A 193 23.92 9.45 1.18
C LEU A 193 24.24 8.14 1.91
N ASP A 194 23.39 7.72 2.82
CA ASP A 194 23.52 6.47 3.56
C ASP A 194 22.25 5.60 3.41
N VAL A 195 22.17 4.91 2.29
CA VAL A 195 21.09 3.94 2.04
C VAL A 195 21.16 2.77 3.04
N GLY A 196 22.35 2.43 3.54
CA GLY A 196 22.55 1.37 4.53
C GLY A 196 21.80 1.63 5.84
N SER A 197 21.64 2.87 6.24
CA SER A 197 20.88 3.25 7.44
C SER A 197 19.40 2.89 7.36
N ILE A 198 18.82 2.82 6.15
CA ILE A 198 17.45 2.35 5.93
C ILE A 198 17.34 0.89 6.35
N PHE A 199 18.26 0.05 5.87
CA PHE A 199 18.25 -1.40 6.17
C PHE A 199 18.64 -1.72 7.62
N LYS A 200 19.37 -0.83 8.31
CA LYS A 200 19.64 -0.98 9.75
C LYS A 200 18.36 -0.98 10.58
N GLN A 201 17.25 -0.40 10.10
CA GLN A 201 15.97 -0.40 10.81
C GLN A 201 15.37 -1.81 10.97
N ILE A 202 15.80 -2.79 10.18
CA ILE A 202 15.38 -4.20 10.33
C ILE A 202 15.79 -4.79 11.68
N ARG A 203 16.70 -4.11 12.41
CA ARG A 203 17.08 -4.49 13.78
C ARG A 203 15.96 -4.28 14.81
N SER A 204 14.98 -3.38 14.54
CA SER A 204 13.78 -3.27 15.39
C SER A 204 12.98 -4.57 15.32
N PRO A 205 12.77 -5.26 16.46
CA PRO A 205 12.01 -6.50 16.46
C PRO A 205 10.57 -6.32 15.98
N MET A 206 9.92 -5.21 16.34
CA MET A 206 8.54 -4.93 15.96
C MET A 206 8.42 -4.67 14.46
N LEU A 207 9.31 -3.84 13.90
CA LEU A 207 9.34 -3.58 12.46
C LEU A 207 9.61 -4.87 11.68
N ARG A 208 10.56 -5.71 12.13
CA ARG A 208 10.88 -6.98 11.48
C ARG A 208 9.70 -7.95 11.47
N VAL A 209 8.99 -8.11 12.58
CA VAL A 209 7.79 -8.95 12.65
C VAL A 209 6.70 -8.40 11.72
N ALA A 210 6.48 -7.09 11.75
CA ALA A 210 5.52 -6.41 10.89
C ALA A 210 5.85 -6.61 9.40
N MET A 211 7.12 -6.50 9.01
CA MET A 211 7.58 -6.72 7.64
C MET A 211 7.36 -8.16 7.18
N LEU A 212 7.66 -9.15 8.04
CA LEU A 212 7.40 -10.57 7.73
C LEU A 212 5.90 -10.83 7.56
N VAL A 213 5.07 -10.34 8.46
CA VAL A 213 3.61 -10.47 8.34
C VAL A 213 3.13 -9.84 7.02
N TYR A 214 3.62 -8.64 6.70
CA TYR A 214 3.19 -7.95 5.48
C TYR A 214 3.67 -8.65 4.20
N LEU A 215 4.84 -9.27 4.24
CA LEU A 215 5.37 -10.05 3.12
C LEU A 215 4.50 -11.27 2.82
N PHE A 216 4.13 -12.04 3.87
CA PHE A 216 3.44 -13.32 3.71
C PHE A 216 1.91 -13.23 3.78
N ILE A 217 1.31 -12.12 4.25
CA ILE A 217 -0.14 -12.00 4.30
C ILE A 217 -0.66 -11.17 3.13
N PRO A 218 -0.42 -9.86 3.00
CA PRO A 218 -0.84 -9.11 1.83
C PRO A 218 -0.19 -9.58 0.53
N GLY A 219 1.10 -9.98 0.58
CA GLY A 219 1.80 -10.49 -0.60
C GLY A 219 1.17 -11.76 -1.15
N ILE A 220 0.93 -12.76 -0.31
CA ILE A 220 0.25 -14.00 -0.71
C ILE A 220 -1.19 -13.72 -1.13
N PHE A 221 -1.89 -12.77 -0.48
CA PHE A 221 -3.23 -12.37 -0.89
C PHE A 221 -3.25 -11.83 -2.34
N ILE A 222 -2.31 -10.96 -2.71
CA ILE A 222 -2.22 -10.41 -4.08
C ILE A 222 -2.02 -11.54 -5.10
N GLY A 223 -1.09 -12.46 -4.84
CA GLY A 223 -0.88 -13.62 -5.70
C GLY A 223 -2.09 -14.55 -5.77
N THR A 224 -2.72 -14.83 -4.62
CA THR A 224 -3.95 -15.64 -4.53
C THR A 224 -5.09 -15.02 -5.31
N SER A 225 -5.28 -13.70 -5.20
CA SER A 225 -6.32 -12.98 -5.94
C SER A 225 -6.13 -13.06 -7.44
N LEU A 226 -4.88 -12.98 -7.91
CA LEU A 226 -4.55 -13.11 -9.32
C LEU A 226 -4.93 -14.49 -9.86
N ILE A 227 -4.49 -15.57 -9.20
CA ILE A 227 -4.78 -16.94 -9.65
C ILE A 227 -6.24 -17.32 -9.41
N ALA A 228 -6.90 -16.77 -8.41
CA ALA A 228 -8.32 -17.02 -8.14
C ALA A 228 -9.22 -16.49 -9.27
N ILE A 229 -8.87 -15.37 -9.89
CA ILE A 229 -9.59 -14.88 -11.08
C ILE A 229 -9.50 -15.92 -12.21
N LEU A 230 -8.31 -16.46 -12.47
CA LEU A 230 -8.12 -17.52 -13.49
C LEU A 230 -8.91 -18.78 -13.14
N TYR A 231 -8.91 -19.17 -11.88
CA TYR A 231 -9.67 -20.32 -11.38
C TYR A 231 -11.17 -20.15 -11.59
N LEU A 232 -11.74 -18.99 -11.18
CA LEU A 232 -13.17 -18.71 -11.33
C LEU A 232 -13.59 -18.64 -12.80
N ARG A 233 -12.75 -18.06 -13.65
CA ARG A 233 -12.98 -18.05 -15.11
C ARG A 233 -12.95 -19.46 -15.68
N GLY A 234 -12.07 -20.32 -15.22
CA GLY A 234 -12.00 -21.75 -15.58
C GLY A 234 -13.23 -22.55 -15.14
N LEU A 235 -13.89 -22.12 -14.06
CA LEU A 235 -15.18 -22.69 -13.61
C LEU A 235 -16.39 -22.19 -14.42
N GLY A 236 -16.19 -21.29 -15.40
CA GLY A 236 -17.24 -20.78 -16.27
C GLY A 236 -17.89 -19.47 -15.79
N TYR A 237 -17.41 -18.86 -14.71
CA TYR A 237 -17.90 -17.54 -14.30
C TYR A 237 -17.44 -16.47 -15.28
N ASP A 238 -18.34 -15.58 -15.68
CA ASP A 238 -17.99 -14.38 -16.44
C ASP A 238 -17.30 -13.31 -15.55
N ALA A 239 -16.86 -12.21 -16.13
CA ALA A 239 -16.16 -11.16 -15.41
C ALA A 239 -17.03 -10.51 -14.33
N THR A 240 -18.31 -10.31 -14.61
CA THR A 240 -19.27 -9.67 -13.68
C THR A 240 -19.52 -10.56 -12.46
N HIS A 241 -19.79 -11.84 -12.67
CA HIS A 241 -19.99 -12.80 -11.57
C HIS A 241 -18.71 -13.02 -10.77
N THR A 242 -17.54 -13.08 -11.44
CA THR A 242 -16.25 -13.16 -10.76
C THR A 242 -16.06 -11.95 -9.84
N GLY A 243 -16.30 -10.74 -10.33
CA GLY A 243 -16.24 -9.53 -9.52
C GLY A 243 -17.22 -9.53 -8.35
N ALA A 244 -18.45 -9.97 -8.58
CA ALA A 244 -19.47 -10.05 -7.53
C ALA A 244 -19.09 -11.03 -6.40
N LEU A 245 -18.49 -12.17 -6.73
CA LEU A 245 -17.99 -13.14 -5.75
C LEU A 245 -16.85 -12.60 -4.88
N MET A 246 -16.12 -11.59 -5.39
CA MET A 246 -15.03 -10.93 -4.66
C MET A 246 -15.51 -9.77 -3.73
N LEU A 247 -16.73 -9.25 -3.91
CA LEU A 247 -17.26 -8.14 -3.10
C LEU A 247 -17.23 -8.40 -1.57
N PRO A 248 -17.52 -9.61 -1.06
CA PRO A 248 -17.45 -9.88 0.38
C PRO A 248 -16.08 -9.58 1.00
N TRP A 249 -15.00 -9.69 0.22
CA TRP A 249 -13.67 -9.29 0.65
C TRP A 249 -13.61 -7.82 1.06
N ALA A 250 -14.17 -6.90 0.27
CA ALA A 250 -14.12 -5.48 0.55
C ALA A 250 -14.90 -5.11 1.82
N LEU A 251 -16.08 -5.69 2.00
CA LEU A 251 -16.92 -5.47 3.19
C LEU A 251 -16.24 -6.02 4.45
N ALA A 252 -15.72 -7.23 4.38
CA ALA A 252 -15.00 -7.85 5.49
C ALA A 252 -13.70 -7.11 5.82
N SER A 253 -13.00 -6.57 4.81
CA SER A 253 -11.82 -5.73 4.99
C SER A 253 -12.15 -4.43 5.72
N ALA A 254 -13.24 -3.76 5.37
CA ALA A 254 -13.69 -2.56 6.08
C ALA A 254 -13.98 -2.86 7.57
N LEU A 255 -14.65 -3.98 7.85
CA LEU A 255 -14.89 -4.45 9.22
C LEU A 255 -13.58 -4.72 9.97
N ALA A 256 -12.61 -5.39 9.32
CA ALA A 256 -11.32 -5.69 9.91
C ALA A 256 -10.52 -4.43 10.29
N ILE A 257 -10.52 -3.42 9.41
CA ILE A 257 -9.87 -2.13 9.65
C ILE A 257 -10.47 -1.46 10.89
N PHE A 258 -11.80 -1.45 10.99
CA PHE A 258 -12.52 -0.90 12.13
C PHE A 258 -12.21 -1.66 13.43
N LEU A 259 -12.21 -3.00 13.38
CA LEU A 259 -11.88 -3.86 14.52
C LEU A 259 -10.42 -3.67 14.97
N SER A 260 -9.48 -3.61 14.03
CA SER A 260 -8.07 -3.37 14.34
C SER A 260 -7.88 -2.04 15.07
N LYS A 261 -8.45 -0.95 14.54
CA LYS A 261 -8.42 0.37 15.18
C LYS A 261 -8.90 0.33 16.63
N LYS A 262 -10.05 -0.34 16.87
CA LYS A 262 -10.71 -0.36 18.17
C LYS A 262 -10.02 -1.29 19.16
N ARG A 263 -9.39 -2.37 18.68
CA ARG A 263 -8.89 -3.46 19.52
C ARG A 263 -7.39 -3.49 19.71
N PHE A 264 -6.62 -2.80 18.85
CA PHE A 264 -5.16 -2.80 18.90
C PHE A 264 -4.63 -2.35 20.26
N ASN A 265 -5.10 -1.23 20.78
CA ASN A 265 -4.62 -0.69 22.06
C ASN A 265 -5.04 -1.54 23.26
N ARG A 266 -6.20 -2.22 23.16
CA ARG A 266 -6.74 -3.04 24.27
C ARG A 266 -6.07 -4.39 24.36
N TYR A 267 -5.89 -5.09 23.24
CA TYR A 267 -5.42 -6.47 23.22
C TYR A 267 -3.97 -6.60 22.74
N GLY A 268 -3.41 -5.56 22.17
CA GLY A 268 -2.10 -5.58 21.52
C GLY A 268 -2.14 -6.25 20.12
N PRO A 269 -0.98 -6.27 19.43
CA PRO A 269 -0.90 -6.78 18.06
C PRO A 269 -0.99 -8.32 17.97
N LYS A 270 -0.46 -9.04 18.94
CA LYS A 270 -0.29 -10.51 18.88
C LYS A 270 -1.59 -11.27 18.61
N PRO A 271 -2.68 -11.10 19.40
CA PRO A 271 -3.93 -11.83 19.16
C PRO A 271 -4.60 -11.43 17.85
N LEU A 272 -4.46 -10.18 17.41
CA LEU A 272 -5.01 -9.71 16.15
C LEU A 272 -4.28 -10.33 14.95
N LEU A 273 -2.95 -10.43 15.02
CA LEU A 273 -2.15 -11.09 13.99
C LEU A 273 -2.45 -12.58 13.91
N LEU A 274 -2.52 -13.28 15.05
CA LEU A 274 -2.84 -14.70 15.08
C LEU A 274 -4.23 -15.00 14.52
N ALA A 275 -5.23 -14.23 14.93
CA ALA A 275 -6.59 -14.35 14.38
C ALA A 275 -6.62 -14.07 12.88
N GLY A 276 -5.96 -13.01 12.43
CA GLY A 276 -5.89 -12.64 11.02
C GLY A 276 -5.21 -13.70 10.15
N MET A 277 -4.10 -14.26 10.62
CA MET A 277 -3.39 -15.36 9.93
C MET A 277 -4.27 -16.59 9.79
N ALA A 278 -4.95 -17.01 10.86
CA ALA A 278 -5.85 -18.15 10.85
C ALA A 278 -7.02 -17.94 9.88
N LEU A 279 -7.66 -16.77 9.93
CA LEU A 279 -8.78 -16.44 9.04
C LEU A 279 -8.37 -16.43 7.57
N GLN A 280 -7.23 -15.83 7.24
CA GLN A 280 -6.74 -15.83 5.86
C GLN A 280 -6.34 -17.21 5.39
N CYS A 281 -5.65 -17.99 6.19
CA CYS A 281 -5.30 -19.37 5.87
C CYS A 281 -6.55 -20.20 5.57
N ILE A 282 -7.55 -20.16 6.45
CA ILE A 282 -8.83 -20.86 6.24
C ILE A 282 -9.54 -20.36 4.97
N GLY A 283 -9.57 -19.03 4.76
CA GLY A 283 -10.17 -18.45 3.57
C GLY A 283 -9.53 -18.92 2.27
N ILE A 284 -8.20 -18.98 2.21
CA ILE A 284 -7.49 -19.50 1.02
C ILE A 284 -7.77 -20.99 0.80
N LEU A 285 -7.79 -21.79 1.87
CA LEU A 285 -8.13 -23.22 1.76
C LEU A 285 -9.55 -23.45 1.25
N LEU A 286 -10.50 -22.61 1.63
CA LEU A 286 -11.87 -22.70 1.14
C LEU A 286 -12.00 -22.43 -0.36
N LEU A 287 -11.08 -21.65 -0.98
CA LEU A 287 -11.06 -21.46 -2.43
C LEU A 287 -10.86 -22.76 -3.22
N THR A 288 -10.37 -23.82 -2.60
CA THR A 288 -10.27 -25.15 -3.24
C THR A 288 -11.61 -25.78 -3.52
N LYS A 289 -12.70 -25.25 -2.96
CA LYS A 289 -14.09 -25.72 -3.15
C LYS A 289 -14.81 -24.83 -4.15
N PRO A 290 -15.42 -25.41 -5.20
CA PRO A 290 -16.01 -24.62 -6.29
C PRO A 290 -17.40 -24.04 -5.99
N GLU A 291 -18.00 -24.36 -4.84
CA GLU A 291 -19.36 -23.92 -4.51
C GLU A 291 -19.42 -22.40 -4.26
N PRO A 292 -20.35 -21.66 -4.90
CA PRO A 292 -20.44 -20.21 -4.80
C PRO A 292 -20.53 -19.69 -3.37
N ALA A 293 -21.30 -20.33 -2.50
CA ALA A 293 -21.42 -19.94 -1.10
C ALA A 293 -20.11 -20.08 -0.33
N VAL A 294 -19.30 -21.10 -0.65
CA VAL A 294 -17.98 -21.32 -0.05
C VAL A 294 -16.98 -20.29 -0.55
N ILE A 295 -17.03 -19.94 -1.84
CA ILE A 295 -16.18 -18.89 -2.43
C ILE A 295 -16.47 -17.53 -1.79
N ILE A 296 -17.75 -17.18 -1.59
CA ILE A 296 -18.17 -15.97 -0.87
C ILE A 296 -17.58 -15.94 0.55
N LEU A 297 -17.71 -17.02 1.28
CA LEU A 297 -17.15 -17.16 2.63
C LEU A 297 -15.61 -17.06 2.60
N ALA A 298 -14.96 -17.69 1.62
CA ALA A 298 -13.52 -17.63 1.43
C ALA A 298 -13.03 -16.17 1.27
N TYR A 299 -13.65 -15.41 0.38
CA TYR A 299 -13.31 -14.00 0.19
C TYR A 299 -13.60 -13.14 1.44
N ALA A 300 -14.69 -13.39 2.14
CA ALA A 300 -15.00 -12.72 3.40
C ALA A 300 -13.92 -12.99 4.46
N LEU A 301 -13.52 -14.24 4.65
CA LEU A 301 -12.47 -14.62 5.60
C LEU A 301 -11.09 -14.07 5.21
N MET A 302 -10.74 -14.10 3.93
CA MET A 302 -9.51 -13.51 3.41
C MET A 302 -9.48 -11.99 3.61
N GLY A 303 -10.60 -11.32 3.38
CA GLY A 303 -10.73 -9.87 3.60
C GLY A 303 -10.58 -9.50 5.07
N LEU A 304 -11.28 -10.22 5.94
CA LEU A 304 -11.20 -10.03 7.38
C LEU A 304 -9.79 -10.32 7.91
N GLY A 305 -9.23 -11.47 7.57
CA GLY A 305 -7.92 -11.92 8.04
C GLY A 305 -6.77 -11.08 7.50
N GLY A 306 -6.74 -10.87 6.18
CA GLY A 306 -5.70 -10.11 5.51
C GLY A 306 -5.64 -8.65 5.95
N SER A 307 -6.80 -7.98 6.03
CA SER A 307 -6.85 -6.57 6.45
C SER A 307 -6.60 -6.40 7.95
N LEU A 308 -7.00 -7.36 8.78
CA LEU A 308 -6.65 -7.37 10.21
C LEU A 308 -5.13 -7.47 10.40
N CYS A 309 -4.46 -8.36 9.68
CA CYS A 309 -3.01 -8.49 9.68
C CYS A 309 -2.31 -7.25 9.10
N SER A 310 -2.75 -6.75 7.95
CA SER A 310 -2.13 -5.60 7.29
C SER A 310 -2.20 -4.34 8.15
N SER A 311 -3.37 -4.05 8.70
CA SER A 311 -3.60 -2.90 9.57
C SER A 311 -2.80 -3.00 10.88
N THR A 312 -2.80 -4.18 11.49
CA THR A 312 -2.04 -4.44 12.72
C THR A 312 -0.53 -4.38 12.48
N ALA A 313 -0.05 -4.97 11.39
CA ALA A 313 1.37 -4.95 11.02
C ALA A 313 1.86 -3.53 10.74
N GLN A 314 1.09 -2.71 10.02
CA GLN A 314 1.47 -1.33 9.76
C GLN A 314 1.52 -0.49 11.03
N THR A 315 0.58 -0.66 11.96
CA THR A 315 0.64 0.01 13.26
C THR A 315 1.87 -0.43 14.07
N LEU A 316 2.13 -1.74 14.10
CA LEU A 316 3.26 -2.34 14.81
C LEU A 316 4.60 -1.87 14.23
N ALA A 317 4.70 -1.73 12.92
CA ALA A 317 5.92 -1.33 12.22
C ALA A 317 6.49 0.00 12.71
N PHE A 318 5.61 0.92 13.11
CA PHE A 318 5.99 2.26 13.54
C PHE A 318 5.88 2.47 15.06
N LEU A 319 5.51 1.43 15.83
CA LEU A 319 5.14 1.60 17.24
C LEU A 319 6.33 2.01 18.11
N ASP A 320 7.50 1.40 17.92
CA ASP A 320 8.72 1.63 18.72
C ASP A 320 9.80 2.45 17.97
N ILE A 321 9.43 3.05 16.83
CA ILE A 321 10.37 3.84 16.03
C ILE A 321 10.48 5.25 16.60
N PRO A 322 11.69 5.71 16.97
CA PRO A 322 11.93 7.10 17.38
C PRO A 322 11.65 8.07 16.23
N ALA A 323 11.28 9.32 16.59
CA ALA A 323 10.94 10.35 15.61
C ALA A 323 12.05 10.60 14.57
N GLU A 324 13.32 10.57 15.00
CA GLU A 324 14.51 10.80 14.18
C GLU A 324 14.73 9.68 13.13
N ARG A 325 14.24 8.48 13.41
CA ARG A 325 14.38 7.31 12.53
C ARG A 325 13.13 7.02 11.71
N MET A 326 12.07 7.79 11.90
CA MET A 326 10.78 7.54 11.25
C MET A 326 10.90 7.55 9.72
N GLY A 327 11.72 8.45 9.15
CA GLY A 327 11.98 8.49 7.72
C GLY A 327 12.59 7.19 7.17
N HIS A 328 13.62 6.67 7.83
CA HIS A 328 14.28 5.42 7.43
C HIS A 328 13.35 4.22 7.56
N ALA A 329 12.58 4.15 8.66
CA ALA A 329 11.59 3.08 8.86
C ALA A 329 10.49 3.13 7.82
N SER A 330 9.98 4.32 7.47
CA SER A 330 8.97 4.50 6.43
C SER A 330 9.49 4.11 5.05
N ALA A 331 10.71 4.48 4.70
CA ALA A 331 11.33 4.06 3.44
C ALA A 331 11.45 2.52 3.36
N LEU A 332 11.97 1.89 4.42
CA LEU A 332 12.08 0.42 4.48
C LEU A 332 10.72 -0.27 4.41
N TRP A 333 9.72 0.25 5.10
CA TRP A 333 8.35 -0.26 5.06
C TRP A 333 7.75 -0.21 3.66
N ASN A 334 7.93 0.90 2.95
CA ASN A 334 7.42 1.04 1.58
C ASN A 334 8.16 0.16 0.58
N ILE A 335 9.48 -0.04 0.73
CA ILE A 335 10.22 -1.04 -0.05
C ILE A 335 9.66 -2.43 0.20
N ASN A 336 9.47 -2.81 1.47
CA ASN A 336 8.90 -4.10 1.83
C ASN A 336 7.50 -4.32 1.23
N ARG A 337 6.66 -3.28 1.22
CA ARG A 337 5.32 -3.33 0.60
C ARG A 337 5.40 -3.64 -0.89
N GLN A 338 6.28 -2.97 -1.64
CA GLN A 338 6.43 -3.23 -3.08
C GLN A 338 6.98 -4.64 -3.34
N VAL A 339 8.01 -5.04 -2.60
CA VAL A 339 8.59 -6.39 -2.68
C VAL A 339 7.54 -7.45 -2.36
N SER A 340 6.73 -7.24 -1.33
CA SER A 340 5.65 -8.15 -0.93
C SER A 340 4.67 -8.43 -2.07
N PHE A 341 4.18 -7.38 -2.72
CA PHE A 341 3.21 -7.52 -3.80
C PHE A 341 3.80 -8.19 -5.04
N CYS A 342 5.01 -7.80 -5.42
CA CYS A 342 5.72 -8.40 -6.55
C CYS A 342 6.05 -9.87 -6.32
N LEU A 343 6.60 -10.21 -5.15
CA LEU A 343 6.99 -11.59 -4.83
C LEU A 343 5.78 -12.50 -4.70
N GLY A 344 4.69 -12.04 -4.05
CA GLY A 344 3.48 -12.83 -3.91
C GLY A 344 2.86 -13.20 -5.25
N ALA A 345 2.71 -12.23 -6.14
CA ALA A 345 2.20 -12.45 -7.49
C ALA A 345 3.10 -13.38 -8.29
N ALA A 346 4.42 -13.11 -8.31
CA ALA A 346 5.38 -13.91 -9.09
C ALA A 346 5.49 -15.35 -8.57
N ALA A 347 5.60 -15.54 -7.25
CA ALA A 347 5.76 -16.85 -6.64
C ALA A 347 4.55 -17.74 -6.88
N LEU A 348 3.33 -17.23 -6.67
CA LEU A 348 2.12 -18.04 -6.85
C LEU A 348 1.83 -18.31 -8.33
N SER A 349 2.11 -17.37 -9.23
CA SER A 349 2.01 -17.62 -10.67
C SER A 349 3.00 -18.67 -11.14
N ALA A 350 4.24 -18.63 -10.66
CA ALA A 350 5.26 -19.64 -10.96
C ALA A 350 4.86 -21.02 -10.41
N LEU A 351 4.34 -21.07 -9.17
CA LEU A 351 3.83 -22.31 -8.58
C LEU A 351 2.68 -22.91 -9.39
N LEU A 352 1.71 -22.09 -9.80
CA LEU A 352 0.61 -22.55 -10.64
C LEU A 352 1.12 -23.11 -11.95
N SER A 353 2.04 -22.41 -12.61
CA SER A 353 2.64 -22.88 -13.88
C SER A 353 3.44 -24.18 -13.73
N ALA A 354 4.11 -24.37 -12.60
CA ALA A 354 4.93 -25.56 -12.34
C ALA A 354 4.09 -26.79 -11.92
N LEU A 355 3.01 -26.55 -11.17
CA LEU A 355 2.21 -27.62 -10.56
C LEU A 355 0.94 -27.94 -11.37
N ASP A 356 0.53 -27.08 -12.27
CA ASP A 356 -0.68 -27.15 -13.09
C ASP A 356 -1.94 -27.52 -12.26
N SER A 357 -2.03 -27.01 -11.03
CA SER A 357 -3.10 -27.33 -10.09
C SER A 357 -3.43 -26.14 -9.20
N PHE A 358 -4.64 -25.60 -9.35
CA PHE A 358 -5.15 -24.56 -8.45
C PHE A 358 -5.26 -25.03 -7.01
N VAL A 359 -5.72 -26.26 -6.77
CA VAL A 359 -5.91 -26.82 -5.42
C VAL A 359 -4.59 -26.90 -4.67
N ILE A 360 -3.54 -27.41 -5.31
CA ILE A 360 -2.21 -27.52 -4.68
C ILE A 360 -1.64 -26.12 -4.46
N THR A 361 -1.78 -25.22 -5.44
CA THR A 361 -1.27 -23.84 -5.34
C THR A 361 -1.97 -23.08 -4.20
N PHE A 362 -3.29 -23.17 -4.05
CA PHE A 362 -4.01 -22.56 -2.92
C PHE A 362 -3.61 -23.19 -1.59
N THR A 363 -3.39 -24.49 -1.54
CA THR A 363 -2.94 -25.17 -0.30
C THR A 363 -1.57 -24.69 0.12
N ILE A 364 -0.63 -24.55 -0.82
CA ILE A 364 0.70 -23.98 -0.55
C ILE A 364 0.58 -22.52 -0.14
N ALA A 365 -0.23 -21.71 -0.83
CA ALA A 365 -0.48 -20.32 -0.47
C ALA A 365 -1.00 -20.17 0.97
N ALA A 366 -1.95 -21.01 1.36
CA ALA A 366 -2.48 -21.06 2.72
C ALA A 366 -1.38 -21.40 3.75
N ALA A 367 -0.52 -22.38 3.46
CA ALA A 367 0.60 -22.73 4.32
C ALA A 367 1.63 -21.59 4.45
N LEU A 368 1.91 -20.90 3.35
CA LEU A 368 2.83 -19.74 3.35
C LEU A 368 2.34 -18.60 4.24
N THR A 369 1.03 -18.41 4.40
CA THR A 369 0.49 -17.38 5.32
C THR A 369 0.82 -17.66 6.78
N LEU A 370 1.19 -18.88 7.13
CA LEU A 370 1.55 -19.27 8.50
C LEU A 370 3.07 -19.10 8.79
N LEU A 371 3.90 -18.81 7.78
CA LEU A 371 5.35 -18.66 8.00
C LEU A 371 5.72 -17.60 9.06
N PRO A 372 5.04 -16.44 9.16
CA PRO A 372 5.34 -15.46 10.19
C PRO A 372 4.92 -15.90 11.61
N LEU A 373 4.18 -17.02 11.78
CA LEU A 373 3.60 -17.45 13.06
C LEU A 373 4.63 -17.49 14.18
N PHE A 374 5.80 -18.08 13.92
CA PHE A 374 6.85 -18.19 14.93
C PHE A 374 7.38 -16.82 15.39
N ALA A 375 7.54 -15.88 14.47
CA ALA A 375 7.96 -14.52 14.78
C ALA A 375 6.88 -13.77 15.59
N VAL A 376 5.61 -13.95 15.23
CA VAL A 376 4.47 -13.36 15.95
C VAL A 376 4.35 -13.94 17.37
N LEU A 377 4.55 -15.25 17.54
CA LEU A 377 4.51 -15.89 18.87
C LEU A 377 5.62 -15.38 19.80
N ARG A 378 6.78 -15.03 19.24
CA ARG A 378 7.92 -14.47 19.98
C ARG A 378 7.87 -12.96 20.20
N LEU A 379 6.83 -12.29 19.71
CA LEU A 379 6.69 -10.85 19.90
C LEU A 379 6.56 -10.51 21.39
N ASP A 380 7.40 -9.57 21.86
CA ASP A 380 7.38 -9.08 23.23
C ASP A 380 6.16 -8.16 23.45
N THR A 381 5.16 -8.71 24.12
CA THR A 381 3.91 -8.00 24.44
C THR A 381 4.05 -7.04 25.61
N SER A 382 5.08 -7.21 26.48
CA SER A 382 5.31 -6.33 27.63
C SER A 382 5.75 -4.94 27.14
N ARG A 383 6.72 -4.91 26.23
CA ARG A 383 7.21 -3.68 25.60
C ARG A 383 6.10 -2.96 24.80
N VAL A 384 5.24 -3.70 24.11
CA VAL A 384 4.09 -3.12 23.42
C VAL A 384 3.15 -2.43 24.39
N ARG A 385 2.84 -3.07 25.53
CA ARG A 385 1.96 -2.48 26.56
C ARG A 385 2.55 -1.20 27.15
N THR A 386 3.83 -1.18 27.45
CA THR A 386 4.53 0.02 27.96
C THR A 386 4.44 1.18 26.97
N LEU A 387 4.56 0.92 25.66
CA LEU A 387 4.46 1.95 24.62
C LEU A 387 3.03 2.47 24.43
N LEU A 388 2.03 1.60 24.60
CA LEU A 388 0.62 1.98 24.45
C LEU A 388 0.04 2.65 25.68
N HIS A 389 0.54 2.29 26.86
CA HIS A 389 0.10 2.82 28.15
C HIS A 389 1.35 3.23 28.98
N PRO A 390 2.00 4.34 28.62
CA PRO A 390 3.09 4.87 29.42
C PRO A 390 2.53 5.15 30.82
N ALA A 391 3.26 4.69 31.85
CA ALA A 391 2.92 5.02 33.23
C ALA A 391 2.79 6.53 33.34
N SER A 392 1.69 7.02 33.90
CA SER A 392 1.57 8.45 34.22
C SER A 392 2.76 8.80 35.12
N GLU A 393 3.58 9.77 34.68
CA GLU A 393 4.60 10.32 35.56
C GLU A 393 3.92 10.69 36.88
N PRO A 394 4.50 10.28 38.03
CA PRO A 394 3.98 10.75 39.33
C PRO A 394 4.02 12.27 39.28
N SER A 395 2.87 12.91 39.50
CA SER A 395 2.77 14.34 39.69
C SER A 395 3.74 14.70 40.83
N HIS A 396 4.84 15.36 40.49
CA HIS A 396 5.63 16.08 41.48
C HIS A 396 4.77 17.23 41.99
N ASP A 397 4.06 16.97 43.10
CA ASP A 397 3.47 18.00 43.96
C ASP A 397 4.60 18.71 44.73
#